data_6cc2c3e1e474a0b63610c2a4d3d39dcf
#
_entry.id   6cc2c3e1e474a0b63610c2a4d3d39dcf
#
_cell.length_a   1.000
_cell.length_b   1.000
_cell.length_c   1.000
_cell.angle_alpha   90.00
_cell.angle_beta   90.00
_cell.angle_gamma   90.00
#
_symmetry.space_group_name_H-M   'P 1'
#
loop_
_entity.id
_entity.type
_entity.pdbx_description
1 polymer ?
#
loop_
_entity_poly.entity_id
_entity_poly.type
_entity_poly.pdbx_seq_one_letter_code
_entity_poly.pdbx_strand_id
1 'polypeptide(L)'
;MSTQNLKNKNGRLLALIACLLVTFCMGTIHAFSTLIQNIEMQAGVGRMASSFVYSTGLLNVTLAVFFGHVLYRKFSPNVLIILIAILPIIGLLFSNSGSWFGWIIGYGFLFGFSSGLGYGLSLYIVSSITKDKKLGFALGLVTASYAFGAVVFSMLYPMLFKHFGFENGYVMGLGILSCATFVGLFLFITSKVKINSLANMSNKNSSIKPKILKLWTGYFLGVFAGLMIIGHAVPLISSYGGSSIISVTAITLMTLGSGIAGIYAGWLADKFGCKRPLLTILIVNSFSIFILSITTSINLILIFLILIASIYGAVIAIYPTLVSHLVGNKLSAMVYGRVFTAWGAAGLLSPSIAGWLYEQNNNYNSSILLTLIMSIAAVIIIWNIKYSIKH
;
A
#
# COMPACT_ATOMS: atom_id res chain seq x y z
N MET A 1 -0.13 -0.60 27.64
CA MET A 1 0.23 -2.00 27.30
C MET A 1 -0.08 -2.87 28.50
N SER A 2 -0.81 -3.97 28.37
CA SER A 2 -0.93 -4.91 29.48
C SER A 2 0.42 -5.60 29.65
N THR A 3 0.93 -5.67 30.87
CA THR A 3 2.21 -6.31 31.23
C THR A 3 2.27 -7.79 30.84
N GLN A 4 1.13 -8.43 30.64
CA GLN A 4 1.00 -9.83 30.20
C GLN A 4 1.43 -10.07 28.74
N ASN A 5 1.19 -9.12 27.82
CA ASN A 5 1.59 -9.26 26.42
C ASN A 5 3.11 -9.12 26.19
N LEU A 6 3.82 -8.45 27.11
CA LEU A 6 5.28 -8.27 27.01
C LEU A 6 6.07 -9.52 27.38
N LYS A 7 5.50 -10.43 28.17
CA LYS A 7 6.18 -11.66 28.65
C LYS A 7 6.14 -12.80 27.61
N ASN A 8 5.12 -12.87 26.72
CA ASN A 8 4.98 -13.95 25.74
C ASN A 8 5.68 -13.60 24.40
N LYS A 9 6.97 -13.87 24.28
CA LYS A 9 7.77 -13.63 23.07
C LYS A 9 7.27 -14.44 21.86
N ASN A 10 6.93 -15.70 22.08
CA ASN A 10 6.45 -16.61 21.02
C ASN A 10 5.06 -16.19 20.51
N GLY A 11 4.16 -15.80 21.41
CA GLY A 11 2.84 -15.31 21.00
C GLY A 11 2.93 -14.04 20.15
N ARG A 12 3.84 -13.10 20.48
CA ARG A 12 4.05 -11.91 19.66
C ARG A 12 4.61 -12.23 18.29
N LEU A 13 5.54 -13.18 18.19
CA LEU A 13 6.07 -13.63 16.91
C LEU A 13 4.97 -14.27 16.05
N LEU A 14 4.14 -15.13 16.62
CA LEU A 14 3.00 -15.74 15.93
C LEU A 14 1.99 -14.69 15.45
N ALA A 15 1.66 -13.69 16.28
CA ALA A 15 0.79 -12.61 15.89
C ALA A 15 1.38 -11.74 14.76
N LEU A 16 2.70 -11.49 14.78
CA LEU A 16 3.39 -10.80 13.68
C LEU A 16 3.31 -11.62 12.39
N ILE A 17 3.63 -12.92 12.42
CA ILE A 17 3.55 -13.82 11.25
C ILE A 17 2.12 -13.85 10.71
N ALA A 18 1.12 -13.94 11.58
CA ALA A 18 -0.29 -13.87 11.19
C ALA A 18 -0.62 -12.58 10.42
N CYS A 19 -0.19 -11.42 10.95
CA CYS A 19 -0.39 -10.13 10.30
C CYS A 19 0.36 -10.02 8.96
N LEU A 20 1.57 -10.57 8.86
CA LEU A 20 2.33 -10.60 7.61
C LEU A 20 1.62 -11.46 6.56
N LEU A 21 1.08 -12.63 6.96
CA LEU A 21 0.35 -13.50 6.05
C LEU A 21 -0.96 -12.86 5.57
N VAL A 22 -1.73 -12.24 6.47
CA VAL A 22 -2.94 -11.49 6.10
C VAL A 22 -2.61 -10.35 5.14
N THR A 23 -1.57 -9.58 5.43
CA THR A 23 -1.16 -8.45 4.58
C THR A 23 -0.64 -8.91 3.22
N PHE A 24 0.11 -10.01 3.18
CA PHE A 24 0.56 -10.65 1.94
C PHE A 24 -0.64 -11.01 1.05
N CYS A 25 -1.64 -11.68 1.59
CA CYS A 25 -2.85 -12.02 0.87
C CYS A 25 -3.58 -10.77 0.36
N MET A 26 -3.73 -9.76 1.18
CA MET A 26 -4.46 -8.54 0.84
C MET A 26 -3.73 -7.65 -0.18
N GLY A 27 -2.39 -7.74 -0.25
CA GLY A 27 -1.58 -7.04 -1.23
C GLY A 27 -1.81 -7.49 -2.68
N THR A 28 -2.41 -8.65 -2.88
CA THR A 28 -2.74 -9.19 -4.21
C THR A 28 -3.67 -8.30 -5.03
N ILE A 29 -4.34 -7.31 -4.41
CA ILE A 29 -5.13 -6.31 -5.14
C ILE A 29 -4.29 -5.56 -6.19
N HIS A 30 -3.00 -5.43 -6.00
CA HIS A 30 -2.10 -4.80 -6.96
C HIS A 30 -1.68 -5.74 -8.11
N ALA A 31 -2.09 -7.02 -8.10
CA ALA A 31 -1.94 -7.91 -9.25
C ALA A 31 -3.02 -7.70 -10.34
N PHE A 32 -3.86 -6.67 -10.22
CA PHE A 32 -4.97 -6.37 -11.12
C PHE A 32 -4.59 -6.32 -12.60
N SER A 33 -3.38 -5.87 -12.92
CA SER A 33 -2.90 -5.81 -14.31
C SER A 33 -2.97 -7.15 -15.04
N THR A 34 -2.91 -8.28 -14.31
CA THR A 34 -3.04 -9.62 -14.88
C THR A 34 -4.49 -10.02 -15.21
N LEU A 35 -5.45 -9.30 -14.65
CA LEU A 35 -6.89 -9.54 -14.84
C LEU A 35 -7.49 -8.69 -15.95
N ILE A 36 -6.91 -7.52 -16.24
CA ILE A 36 -7.54 -6.44 -17.00
C ILE A 36 -8.06 -6.89 -18.38
N GLN A 37 -7.22 -7.60 -19.16
CA GLN A 37 -7.60 -8.06 -20.51
C GLN A 37 -8.75 -9.09 -20.47
N ASN A 38 -8.73 -9.97 -19.47
CA ASN A 38 -9.79 -10.96 -19.30
C ASN A 38 -11.12 -10.31 -18.88
N ILE A 39 -11.06 -9.27 -18.03
CA ILE A 39 -12.23 -8.48 -17.64
C ILE A 39 -12.80 -7.75 -18.86
N GLU A 40 -11.95 -7.15 -19.71
CA GLU A 40 -12.38 -6.51 -20.96
C GLU A 40 -13.12 -7.46 -21.87
N MET A 41 -12.58 -8.67 -22.08
CA MET A 41 -13.21 -9.71 -22.92
C MET A 41 -14.50 -10.23 -22.31
N GLN A 42 -14.51 -10.51 -21.00
CA GLN A 42 -15.65 -11.12 -20.32
C GLN A 42 -16.83 -10.14 -20.18
N ALA A 43 -16.55 -8.88 -19.83
CA ALA A 43 -17.57 -7.86 -19.59
C ALA A 43 -17.93 -7.04 -20.83
N GLY A 44 -17.21 -7.23 -21.96
CA GLY A 44 -17.46 -6.48 -23.20
C GLY A 44 -17.19 -4.97 -23.06
N VAL A 45 -16.20 -4.57 -22.25
CA VAL A 45 -15.92 -3.17 -21.94
C VAL A 45 -14.53 -2.76 -22.40
N GLY A 46 -14.34 -1.46 -22.60
CA GLY A 46 -13.03 -0.91 -22.96
C GLY A 46 -12.08 -0.76 -21.76
N ARG A 47 -10.81 -0.40 -22.05
CA ARG A 47 -9.71 -0.26 -21.08
C ARG A 47 -10.04 0.72 -19.95
N MET A 48 -10.71 1.83 -20.24
CA MET A 48 -11.11 2.82 -19.25
C MET A 48 -12.06 2.22 -18.21
N ALA A 49 -13.08 1.51 -18.65
CA ALA A 49 -14.07 0.90 -17.76
C ALA A 49 -13.47 -0.25 -16.94
N SER A 50 -12.60 -1.09 -17.53
CA SER A 50 -11.90 -2.14 -16.79
C SER A 50 -10.93 -1.56 -15.75
N SER A 51 -10.20 -0.50 -16.08
CA SER A 51 -9.32 0.21 -15.14
C SER A 51 -10.09 0.86 -13.99
N PHE A 52 -11.33 1.29 -14.21
CA PHE A 52 -12.18 1.87 -13.16
C PHE A 52 -12.49 0.87 -12.04
N VAL A 53 -12.53 -0.43 -12.34
CA VAL A 53 -12.65 -1.50 -11.32
C VAL A 53 -11.49 -1.42 -10.32
N TYR A 54 -10.26 -1.26 -10.81
CA TYR A 54 -9.09 -1.12 -9.96
C TYR A 54 -9.12 0.18 -9.15
N SER A 55 -9.46 1.29 -9.79
CA SER A 55 -9.57 2.59 -9.11
C SER A 55 -10.58 2.55 -7.97
N THR A 56 -11.72 1.88 -8.17
CA THR A 56 -12.71 1.61 -7.13
C THR A 56 -12.11 0.77 -6.00
N GLY A 57 -11.28 -0.24 -6.34
CA GLY A 57 -10.55 -1.03 -5.35
C GLY A 57 -9.63 -0.18 -4.47
N LEU A 58 -8.81 0.66 -5.07
CA LEU A 58 -7.89 1.56 -4.32
C LEU A 58 -8.64 2.57 -3.45
N LEU A 59 -9.77 3.09 -3.95
CA LEU A 59 -10.64 3.95 -3.14
C LEU A 59 -11.16 3.21 -1.91
N ASN A 60 -11.63 1.97 -2.09
CA ASN A 60 -12.15 1.17 -0.98
C ASN A 60 -11.04 0.70 -0.01
N VAL A 61 -9.82 0.42 -0.48
CA VAL A 61 -8.65 0.25 0.39
C VAL A 61 -8.49 1.48 1.29
N THR A 62 -8.54 2.67 0.71
CA THR A 62 -8.36 3.92 1.43
C THR A 62 -9.49 4.15 2.45
N LEU A 63 -10.73 3.92 2.06
CA LEU A 63 -11.89 4.04 2.95
C LEU A 63 -11.84 3.02 4.09
N ALA A 64 -11.44 1.78 3.83
CA ALA A 64 -11.29 0.76 4.85
C ALA A 64 -10.22 1.12 5.90
N VAL A 65 -9.09 1.67 5.48
CA VAL A 65 -8.05 2.16 6.40
C VAL A 65 -8.56 3.39 7.19
N PHE A 66 -9.27 4.29 6.53
CA PHE A 66 -9.85 5.49 7.16
C PHE A 66 -10.87 5.12 8.24
N PHE A 67 -11.82 4.25 7.94
CA PHE A 67 -12.85 3.81 8.89
C PHE A 67 -12.38 2.68 9.81
N GLY A 68 -11.21 2.10 9.56
CA GLY A 68 -10.68 0.95 10.30
C GLY A 68 -10.68 1.17 11.81
N HIS A 69 -10.31 2.36 12.29
CA HIS A 69 -10.30 2.67 13.72
C HIS A 69 -11.68 2.54 14.38
N VAL A 70 -12.77 2.75 13.65
CA VAL A 70 -14.16 2.56 14.15
C VAL A 70 -14.45 1.07 14.28
N LEU A 71 -14.03 0.28 13.28
CA LEU A 71 -14.22 -1.17 13.28
C LEU A 71 -13.40 -1.85 14.37
N TYR A 72 -12.13 -1.42 14.58
CA TYR A 72 -11.26 -1.99 15.64
C TYR A 72 -11.74 -1.67 17.06
N ARG A 73 -12.64 -0.68 17.22
CA ARG A 73 -13.33 -0.39 18.50
C ARG A 73 -14.51 -1.30 18.74
N LYS A 74 -15.24 -1.68 17.68
CA LYS A 74 -16.49 -2.43 17.77
C LYS A 74 -16.30 -3.94 17.75
N PHE A 75 -15.30 -4.42 16.98
CA PHE A 75 -15.10 -5.83 16.72
C PHE A 75 -13.74 -6.31 17.21
N SER A 76 -13.69 -7.58 17.64
CA SER A 76 -12.41 -8.22 17.97
C SER A 76 -11.56 -8.47 16.73
N PRO A 77 -10.22 -8.54 16.86
CA PRO A 77 -9.34 -8.86 15.72
C PRO A 77 -9.72 -10.16 15.02
N ASN A 78 -10.14 -11.19 15.75
CA ASN A 78 -10.56 -12.47 15.17
C ASN A 78 -11.74 -12.31 14.21
N VAL A 79 -12.79 -11.57 14.62
CA VAL A 79 -13.97 -11.29 13.79
C VAL A 79 -13.55 -10.51 12.55
N LEU A 80 -12.65 -9.53 12.67
CA LEU A 80 -12.17 -8.74 11.55
C LEU A 80 -11.36 -9.58 10.56
N ILE A 81 -10.50 -10.51 11.03
CA ILE A 81 -9.74 -11.39 10.14
C ILE A 81 -10.68 -12.38 9.41
N ILE A 82 -11.73 -12.87 10.08
CA ILE A 82 -12.77 -13.67 9.43
C ILE A 82 -13.45 -12.86 8.33
N LEU A 83 -13.82 -11.62 8.60
CA LEU A 83 -14.44 -10.73 7.61
C LEU A 83 -13.49 -10.49 6.42
N ILE A 84 -12.22 -10.25 6.68
CA ILE A 84 -11.17 -10.10 5.66
C ILE A 84 -11.05 -11.35 4.78
N ALA A 85 -11.17 -12.56 5.34
CA ALA A 85 -11.09 -13.80 4.59
C ALA A 85 -12.37 -14.08 3.76
N ILE A 86 -13.54 -13.68 4.24
CA ILE A 86 -14.84 -13.99 3.61
C ILE A 86 -15.20 -12.98 2.52
N LEU A 87 -14.89 -11.69 2.69
CA LEU A 87 -15.27 -10.66 1.72
C LEU A 87 -14.77 -10.94 0.29
N PRO A 88 -13.55 -11.41 0.04
CA PRO A 88 -13.10 -11.80 -1.30
C PRO A 88 -13.92 -12.95 -1.90
N ILE A 89 -14.36 -13.92 -1.05
CA ILE A 89 -15.19 -15.05 -1.49
C ILE A 89 -16.58 -14.55 -1.89
N ILE A 90 -17.19 -13.66 -1.10
CA ILE A 90 -18.45 -13.04 -1.46
C ILE A 90 -18.27 -12.22 -2.75
N GLY A 91 -17.15 -11.48 -2.84
CA GLY A 91 -16.80 -10.70 -4.03
C GLY A 91 -16.70 -11.54 -5.30
N LEU A 92 -16.22 -12.78 -5.17
CA LEU A 92 -16.15 -13.73 -6.27
C LEU A 92 -17.53 -14.01 -6.89
N LEU A 93 -18.59 -14.13 -6.07
CA LEU A 93 -19.96 -14.38 -6.57
C LEU A 93 -20.43 -13.25 -7.50
N PHE A 94 -20.02 -12.01 -7.22
CA PHE A 94 -20.34 -10.87 -8.09
C PHE A 94 -19.42 -10.81 -9.31
N SER A 95 -18.11 -10.96 -9.14
CA SER A 95 -17.14 -10.91 -10.25
C SER A 95 -17.42 -12.02 -11.28
N ASN A 96 -17.85 -13.20 -10.82
CA ASN A 96 -18.15 -14.35 -11.68
C ASN A 96 -19.44 -14.18 -12.52
N SER A 97 -20.22 -13.11 -12.27
CA SER A 97 -21.34 -12.75 -13.15
C SER A 97 -20.89 -12.31 -14.55
N GLY A 98 -19.60 -12.08 -14.75
CA GLY A 98 -19.02 -11.61 -16.00
C GLY A 98 -19.36 -10.16 -16.36
N SER A 99 -20.23 -9.51 -15.59
CA SER A 99 -20.63 -8.12 -15.85
C SER A 99 -19.63 -7.11 -15.26
N TRP A 100 -19.51 -5.95 -15.88
CA TRP A 100 -18.69 -4.86 -15.39
C TRP A 100 -19.10 -4.42 -13.97
N PHE A 101 -20.39 -4.30 -13.70
CA PHE A 101 -20.89 -3.98 -12.35
C PHE A 101 -20.53 -5.07 -11.33
N GLY A 102 -20.57 -6.34 -11.74
CA GLY A 102 -20.13 -7.45 -10.90
C GLY A 102 -18.66 -7.33 -10.50
N TRP A 103 -17.79 -6.93 -11.43
CA TRP A 103 -16.38 -6.67 -11.15
C TRP A 103 -16.19 -5.45 -10.24
N ILE A 104 -16.94 -4.36 -10.41
CA ILE A 104 -16.90 -3.19 -9.53
C ILE A 104 -17.31 -3.59 -8.11
N ILE A 105 -18.40 -4.34 -7.92
CA ILE A 105 -18.87 -4.74 -6.61
C ILE A 105 -17.92 -5.78 -5.99
N GLY A 106 -17.57 -6.82 -6.74
CA GLY A 106 -16.80 -7.95 -6.24
C GLY A 106 -15.35 -7.59 -5.97
N TYR A 107 -14.63 -7.16 -7.00
CA TYR A 107 -13.23 -6.79 -6.89
C TYR A 107 -13.04 -5.38 -6.32
N GLY A 108 -13.72 -4.41 -6.90
CA GLY A 108 -13.53 -3.01 -6.54
C GLY A 108 -14.01 -2.73 -5.11
N PHE A 109 -15.23 -3.11 -4.76
CA PHE A 109 -15.79 -2.78 -3.45
C PHE A 109 -15.40 -3.82 -2.39
N LEU A 110 -15.82 -5.07 -2.53
CA LEU A 110 -15.67 -6.08 -1.49
C LEU A 110 -14.21 -6.48 -1.26
N PHE A 111 -13.48 -6.82 -2.32
CA PHE A 111 -12.07 -7.18 -2.17
C PHE A 111 -11.22 -5.96 -1.84
N GLY A 112 -11.47 -4.78 -2.45
CA GLY A 112 -10.79 -3.54 -2.10
C GLY A 112 -10.95 -3.17 -0.64
N PHE A 113 -12.17 -3.23 -0.09
CA PHE A 113 -12.43 -2.98 1.32
C PHE A 113 -11.75 -4.01 2.24
N SER A 114 -11.82 -5.29 1.88
CA SER A 114 -11.12 -6.35 2.60
C SER A 114 -9.60 -6.11 2.64
N SER A 115 -9.00 -5.73 1.50
CA SER A 115 -7.58 -5.45 1.38
C SER A 115 -7.14 -4.31 2.30
N GLY A 116 -7.87 -3.20 2.29
CA GLY A 116 -7.59 -2.05 3.17
C GLY A 116 -7.80 -2.37 4.65
N LEU A 117 -8.85 -3.13 4.97
CA LEU A 117 -9.11 -3.56 6.34
C LEU A 117 -8.00 -4.46 6.87
N GLY A 118 -7.51 -5.42 6.06
CA GLY A 118 -6.42 -6.33 6.43
C GLY A 118 -5.08 -5.60 6.61
N TYR A 119 -4.76 -4.67 5.71
CA TYR A 119 -3.57 -3.83 5.84
C TYR A 119 -3.61 -2.96 7.11
N GLY A 120 -4.68 -2.20 7.30
CA GLY A 120 -4.82 -1.31 8.45
C GLY A 120 -4.89 -2.05 9.79
N LEU A 121 -5.60 -3.18 9.84
CA LEU A 121 -5.68 -4.04 11.03
C LEU A 121 -4.30 -4.60 11.40
N SER A 122 -3.54 -5.07 10.42
CA SER A 122 -2.20 -5.60 10.65
C SER A 122 -1.24 -4.54 11.18
N LEU A 123 -1.27 -3.33 10.61
CA LEU A 123 -0.51 -2.19 11.14
C LEU A 123 -0.90 -1.89 12.60
N TYR A 124 -2.19 -1.90 12.91
CA TYR A 124 -2.69 -1.65 14.28
C TYR A 124 -2.26 -2.72 15.27
N ILE A 125 -2.41 -4.01 14.91
CA ILE A 125 -2.00 -5.13 15.77
C ILE A 125 -0.48 -5.07 16.00
N VAL A 126 0.32 -4.97 14.94
CA VAL A 126 1.78 -4.97 15.01
C VAL A 126 2.30 -3.77 15.82
N SER A 127 1.70 -2.58 15.65
CA SER A 127 2.05 -1.41 16.48
C SER A 127 1.73 -1.62 17.96
N SER A 128 0.70 -2.42 18.27
CA SER A 128 0.27 -2.69 19.65
C SER A 128 1.13 -3.73 20.38
N ILE A 129 1.79 -4.62 19.64
CA ILE A 129 2.59 -5.73 20.21
C ILE A 129 4.11 -5.48 20.12
N THR A 130 4.54 -4.52 19.32
CA THR A 130 5.96 -4.26 19.09
C THR A 130 6.47 -3.16 20.04
N LYS A 131 7.71 -3.34 20.50
CA LYS A 131 8.39 -2.32 21.32
C LYS A 131 8.86 -1.16 20.43
N ASP A 132 8.86 0.07 20.95
CA ASP A 132 9.19 1.29 20.21
C ASP A 132 10.51 1.21 19.41
N LYS A 133 11.55 0.55 19.99
CA LYS A 133 12.87 0.38 19.35
C LYS A 133 12.87 -0.50 18.07
N LYS A 134 11.80 -1.25 17.79
CA LYS A 134 11.65 -2.14 16.62
C LYS A 134 10.36 -1.90 15.86
N LEU A 135 9.68 -0.82 16.16
CA LEU A 135 8.36 -0.53 15.60
C LEU A 135 8.44 -0.27 14.10
N GLY A 136 9.41 0.53 13.66
CA GLY A 136 9.60 0.85 12.24
C GLY A 136 9.92 -0.38 11.41
N PHE A 137 10.85 -1.22 11.87
CA PHE A 137 11.17 -2.48 11.20
C PHE A 137 9.95 -3.40 11.09
N ALA A 138 9.18 -3.57 12.17
CA ALA A 138 8.00 -4.43 12.17
C ALA A 138 6.89 -3.90 11.24
N LEU A 139 6.63 -2.59 11.22
CA LEU A 139 5.67 -1.97 10.31
C LEU A 139 6.18 -1.96 8.85
N GLY A 140 7.49 -1.84 8.64
CA GLY A 140 8.14 -2.01 7.35
C GLY A 140 7.94 -3.43 6.79
N LEU A 141 8.04 -4.47 7.63
CA LEU A 141 7.73 -5.84 7.24
C LEU A 141 6.27 -6.01 6.79
N VAL A 142 5.31 -5.39 7.51
CA VAL A 142 3.88 -5.43 7.13
C VAL A 142 3.68 -4.80 5.75
N THR A 143 4.27 -3.63 5.51
CA THR A 143 4.16 -2.93 4.21
C THR A 143 4.84 -3.70 3.10
N ALA A 144 6.01 -4.29 3.36
CA ALA A 144 6.73 -5.12 2.39
C ALA A 144 5.97 -6.41 2.06
N SER A 145 5.37 -7.06 3.06
CA SER A 145 4.56 -8.24 2.87
C SER A 145 3.38 -7.98 1.93
N TYR A 146 2.75 -6.81 2.06
CA TYR A 146 1.70 -6.34 1.14
C TYR A 146 2.23 -6.22 -0.30
N ALA A 147 3.40 -5.62 -0.51
CA ALA A 147 4.01 -5.50 -1.83
C ALA A 147 4.40 -6.88 -2.42
N PHE A 148 4.98 -7.76 -1.61
CA PHE A 148 5.37 -9.11 -2.05
C PHE A 148 4.16 -9.98 -2.44
N GLY A 149 3.00 -9.80 -1.80
CA GLY A 149 1.76 -10.44 -2.21
C GLY A 149 1.39 -10.10 -3.65
N ALA A 150 1.50 -8.83 -4.03
CA ALA A 150 1.27 -8.40 -5.41
C ALA A 150 2.23 -9.09 -6.40
N VAL A 151 3.52 -9.17 -6.07
CA VAL A 151 4.54 -9.81 -6.94
C VAL A 151 4.17 -11.28 -7.16
N VAL A 152 3.96 -12.03 -6.08
CA VAL A 152 3.70 -13.47 -6.16
C VAL A 152 2.41 -13.75 -6.95
N PHE A 153 1.34 -13.01 -6.71
CA PHE A 153 0.07 -13.23 -7.42
C PHE A 153 0.09 -12.72 -8.86
N SER A 154 0.91 -11.71 -9.18
CA SER A 154 1.13 -11.32 -10.58
C SER A 154 1.81 -12.41 -11.40
N MET A 155 2.56 -13.30 -10.76
CA MET A 155 3.16 -14.48 -11.40
C MET A 155 2.20 -15.69 -11.36
N LEU A 156 1.47 -15.86 -10.26
CA LEU A 156 0.58 -17.00 -10.04
C LEU A 156 -0.66 -16.96 -10.94
N TYR A 157 -1.33 -15.81 -11.06
CA TYR A 157 -2.55 -15.68 -11.86
C TYR A 157 -2.36 -16.09 -13.33
N PRO A 158 -1.35 -15.62 -14.08
CA PRO A 158 -1.12 -16.07 -15.46
C PRO A 158 -0.91 -17.58 -15.58
N MET A 159 -0.24 -18.21 -14.59
CA MET A 159 -0.06 -19.65 -14.55
C MET A 159 -1.40 -20.37 -14.35
N LEU A 160 -2.22 -19.92 -13.40
CA LEU A 160 -3.55 -20.48 -13.16
C LEU A 160 -4.46 -20.31 -14.39
N PHE A 161 -4.43 -19.14 -15.02
CA PHE A 161 -5.25 -18.87 -16.21
C PHE A 161 -4.87 -19.75 -17.40
N LYS A 162 -3.56 -19.98 -17.58
CA LYS A 162 -3.05 -20.87 -18.63
C LYS A 162 -3.51 -22.32 -18.47
N HIS A 163 -3.56 -22.83 -17.22
CA HIS A 163 -3.87 -24.24 -16.95
C HIS A 163 -5.35 -24.51 -16.75
N PHE A 164 -6.12 -23.56 -16.19
CA PHE A 164 -7.49 -23.79 -15.75
C PHE A 164 -8.51 -22.84 -16.43
N GLY A 165 -8.05 -21.96 -17.32
CA GLY A 165 -8.87 -20.88 -17.86
C GLY A 165 -9.03 -19.72 -16.87
N PHE A 166 -9.56 -18.59 -17.35
CA PHE A 166 -9.64 -17.36 -16.55
C PHE A 166 -10.55 -17.53 -15.32
N GLU A 167 -11.78 -18.00 -15.52
CA GLU A 167 -12.79 -18.12 -14.43
C GLU A 167 -12.32 -19.05 -13.33
N ASN A 168 -11.96 -20.28 -13.66
CA ASN A 168 -11.49 -21.26 -12.68
C ASN A 168 -10.15 -20.83 -12.03
N GLY A 169 -9.24 -20.25 -12.82
CA GLY A 169 -7.97 -19.75 -12.32
C GLY A 169 -8.15 -18.60 -11.33
N TYR A 170 -9.12 -17.71 -11.58
CA TYR A 170 -9.46 -16.64 -10.65
C TYR A 170 -10.09 -17.16 -9.35
N VAL A 171 -11.04 -18.13 -9.47
CA VAL A 171 -11.63 -18.84 -8.31
C VAL A 171 -10.54 -19.49 -7.46
N MET A 172 -9.61 -20.23 -8.10
CA MET A 172 -8.51 -20.90 -7.41
C MET A 172 -7.59 -19.89 -6.73
N GLY A 173 -7.23 -18.81 -7.39
CA GLY A 173 -6.40 -17.75 -6.83
C GLY A 173 -7.02 -17.11 -5.58
N LEU A 174 -8.30 -16.76 -5.63
CA LEU A 174 -9.04 -16.25 -4.47
C LEU A 174 -9.21 -17.32 -3.38
N GLY A 175 -9.40 -18.57 -3.75
CA GLY A 175 -9.44 -19.69 -2.81
C GLY A 175 -8.14 -19.84 -2.03
N ILE A 176 -6.99 -19.82 -2.71
CA ILE A 176 -5.65 -19.86 -2.09
C ILE A 176 -5.49 -18.68 -1.12
N LEU A 177 -5.85 -17.47 -1.57
CA LEU A 177 -5.79 -16.25 -0.76
C LEU A 177 -6.63 -16.36 0.51
N SER A 178 -7.88 -16.81 0.38
CA SER A 178 -8.80 -16.94 1.52
C SER A 178 -8.34 -18.03 2.49
N CYS A 179 -7.90 -19.19 2.00
CA CYS A 179 -7.31 -20.26 2.82
C CYS A 179 -6.08 -19.77 3.59
N ALA A 180 -5.16 -19.04 2.92
CA ALA A 180 -3.99 -18.47 3.57
C ALA A 180 -4.38 -17.43 4.64
N THR A 181 -5.44 -16.64 4.40
CA THR A 181 -5.95 -15.68 5.40
C THR A 181 -6.55 -16.42 6.62
N PHE A 182 -7.25 -17.55 6.42
CA PHE A 182 -7.72 -18.41 7.53
C PHE A 182 -6.56 -19.05 8.31
N VAL A 183 -5.47 -19.43 7.64
CA VAL A 183 -4.23 -19.84 8.35
C VAL A 183 -3.70 -18.68 9.19
N GLY A 184 -3.72 -17.47 8.68
CA GLY A 184 -3.38 -16.24 9.45
C GLY A 184 -4.27 -16.07 10.68
N LEU A 185 -5.58 -16.33 10.57
CA LEU A 185 -6.52 -16.33 11.70
C LEU A 185 -6.14 -17.38 12.76
N PHE A 186 -5.87 -18.61 12.32
CA PHE A 186 -5.45 -19.69 13.22
C PHE A 186 -4.17 -19.32 13.98
N LEU A 187 -3.16 -18.80 13.29
CA LEU A 187 -1.93 -18.32 13.92
C LEU A 187 -2.19 -17.17 14.91
N PHE A 188 -3.11 -16.26 14.58
CA PHE A 188 -3.46 -15.17 15.48
C PHE A 188 -4.18 -15.65 16.74
N ILE A 189 -5.11 -16.60 16.62
CA ILE A 189 -5.81 -17.21 17.76
C ILE A 189 -4.81 -17.95 18.66
N THR A 190 -3.93 -18.76 18.09
CA THR A 190 -2.93 -19.54 18.84
C THR A 190 -1.88 -18.65 19.51
N SER A 191 -1.68 -17.43 19.02
CA SER A 191 -0.79 -16.45 19.64
C SER A 191 -1.23 -16.03 21.04
N LYS A 192 -2.51 -16.17 21.36
CA LYS A 192 -3.14 -15.72 22.62
C LYS A 192 -2.87 -14.24 22.97
N VAL A 193 -2.54 -13.46 21.97
CA VAL A 193 -2.29 -12.02 22.13
C VAL A 193 -3.64 -11.31 22.31
N LYS A 194 -3.78 -10.58 23.41
CA LYS A 194 -4.95 -9.74 23.68
C LYS A 194 -4.68 -8.32 23.24
N ILE A 195 -5.43 -7.83 22.28
CA ILE A 195 -5.42 -6.43 21.88
C ILE A 195 -6.50 -5.71 22.65
N ASN A 196 -6.12 -4.72 23.46
CA ASN A 196 -7.09 -3.91 24.17
C ASN A 196 -7.87 -3.07 23.15
N SER A 197 -9.19 -3.21 23.15
CA SER A 197 -10.04 -2.42 22.26
C SER A 197 -9.82 -0.92 22.51
N LEU A 198 -9.93 -0.12 21.44
CA LEU A 198 -9.82 1.36 21.51
C LEU A 198 -11.03 2.00 22.24
N ALA A 199 -11.88 1.19 22.88
CA ALA A 199 -13.20 1.59 23.42
C ALA A 199 -13.17 2.80 24.39
N ASN A 200 -12.05 3.06 25.08
CA ASN A 200 -11.96 4.11 26.12
C ASN A 200 -11.26 5.38 25.65
N MET A 201 -11.39 5.78 24.40
CA MET A 201 -10.71 6.98 23.89
C MET A 201 -11.62 8.20 23.93
N SER A 202 -11.35 9.07 24.89
CA SER A 202 -11.91 10.42 24.96
C SER A 202 -11.45 11.27 23.76
N ASN A 203 -12.37 12.01 23.17
CA ASN A 203 -12.20 12.88 22.00
C ASN A 203 -11.37 14.18 22.27
N LYS A 204 -10.50 14.19 23.25
CA LYS A 204 -9.68 15.36 23.60
C LYS A 204 -8.46 15.48 22.68
N ASN A 205 -8.61 16.09 21.48
CA ASN A 205 -7.38 16.47 20.75
C ASN A 205 -7.62 17.52 19.64
N SER A 206 -7.90 18.76 20.04
CA SER A 206 -7.87 19.92 19.13
C SER A 206 -6.42 20.29 18.67
N SER A 207 -5.40 19.93 19.46
CA SER A 207 -3.99 20.24 19.14
C SER A 207 -3.34 19.37 18.04
N ILE A 208 -3.99 18.26 17.64
CA ILE A 208 -3.44 17.31 16.64
C ILE A 208 -3.78 17.74 15.20
N LYS A 209 -4.88 18.50 15.00
CA LYS A 209 -5.34 18.88 13.65
C LYS A 209 -4.27 19.53 12.74
N PRO A 210 -3.48 20.52 13.17
CA PRO A 210 -2.46 21.14 12.32
C PRO A 210 -1.33 20.18 11.93
N LYS A 211 -1.00 19.22 12.82
CA LYS A 211 0.02 18.20 12.54
C LYS A 211 -0.48 17.18 11.52
N ILE A 212 -1.77 16.81 11.57
CA ILE A 212 -2.39 15.90 10.59
C ILE A 212 -2.32 16.51 9.19
N LEU A 213 -2.66 17.79 9.02
CA LEU A 213 -2.62 18.44 7.71
C LEU A 213 -1.20 18.45 7.11
N LYS A 214 -0.18 18.79 7.90
CA LYS A 214 1.22 18.75 7.43
C LYS A 214 1.68 17.35 7.06
N LEU A 215 1.29 16.34 7.85
CA LEU A 215 1.58 14.94 7.54
C LEU A 215 0.85 14.48 6.28
N TRP A 216 -0.41 14.86 6.13
CA TRP A 216 -1.23 14.56 4.95
C TRP A 216 -0.61 15.14 3.69
N THR A 217 -0.29 16.44 3.70
CA THR A 217 0.29 17.12 2.55
C THR A 217 1.68 16.56 2.21
N GLY A 218 2.52 16.34 3.23
CA GLY A 218 3.84 15.72 3.02
C GLY A 218 3.76 14.30 2.48
N TYR A 219 2.76 13.52 2.90
CA TYR A 219 2.53 12.18 2.38
C TYR A 219 2.03 12.20 0.95
N PHE A 220 1.00 13.02 0.66
CA PHE A 220 0.47 13.21 -0.68
C PHE A 220 1.57 13.54 -1.69
N LEU A 221 2.36 14.56 -1.38
CA LEU A 221 3.45 15.02 -2.24
C LEU A 221 4.58 13.96 -2.34
N GLY A 222 4.90 13.30 -1.23
CA GLY A 222 5.98 12.31 -1.19
C GLY A 222 5.71 11.04 -1.98
N VAL A 223 4.44 10.60 -2.09
CA VAL A 223 4.07 9.40 -2.85
C VAL A 223 3.64 9.69 -4.28
N PHE A 224 3.39 10.97 -4.62
CA PHE A 224 2.84 11.37 -5.91
C PHE A 224 3.68 10.90 -7.10
N ALA A 225 5.01 11.10 -7.04
CA ALA A 225 5.93 10.67 -8.10
C ALA A 225 5.94 9.15 -8.29
N GLY A 226 6.01 8.40 -7.19
CA GLY A 226 6.02 6.94 -7.24
C GLY A 226 4.73 6.37 -7.85
N LEU A 227 3.58 6.91 -7.47
CA LEU A 227 2.27 6.49 -8.01
C LEU A 227 2.10 6.83 -9.48
N MET A 228 2.60 8.02 -9.91
CA MET A 228 2.64 8.40 -11.32
C MET A 228 3.49 7.42 -12.12
N ILE A 229 4.71 7.17 -11.67
CA ILE A 229 5.67 6.30 -12.36
C ILE A 229 5.16 4.86 -12.42
N ILE A 230 4.63 4.32 -11.32
CA ILE A 230 4.06 2.96 -11.30
C ILE A 230 2.86 2.86 -12.26
N GLY A 231 2.00 3.88 -12.28
CA GLY A 231 0.83 3.91 -13.16
C GLY A 231 1.17 4.00 -14.63
N HIS A 232 2.27 4.64 -14.99
CA HIS A 232 2.70 4.87 -16.37
C HIS A 232 4.01 4.17 -16.75
N ALA A 233 4.47 3.18 -15.97
CA ALA A 233 5.78 2.54 -16.19
C ALA A 233 5.93 1.96 -17.60
N VAL A 234 4.94 1.19 -18.09
CA VAL A 234 5.00 0.57 -19.43
C VAL A 234 5.06 1.61 -20.54
N PRO A 235 4.08 2.53 -20.67
CA PRO A 235 4.11 3.51 -21.75
C PRO A 235 5.30 4.47 -21.65
N LEU A 236 5.78 4.79 -20.45
CA LEU A 236 6.96 5.60 -20.25
C LEU A 236 8.22 4.89 -20.74
N ILE A 237 8.43 3.61 -20.38
CA ILE A 237 9.56 2.81 -20.88
C ILE A 237 9.49 2.65 -22.41
N SER A 238 8.30 2.41 -22.96
CA SER A 238 8.08 2.28 -24.40
C SER A 238 8.37 3.57 -25.16
N SER A 239 8.07 4.75 -24.59
CA SER A 239 8.36 6.04 -25.23
C SER A 239 9.85 6.34 -25.36
N TYR A 240 10.70 5.62 -24.61
CA TYR A 240 12.16 5.65 -24.72
C TYR A 240 12.76 4.42 -25.44
N GLY A 241 11.94 3.69 -26.21
CA GLY A 241 12.37 2.55 -27.01
C GLY A 241 12.54 1.22 -26.24
N GLY A 242 12.01 1.12 -25.02
CA GLY A 242 12.06 -0.12 -24.27
C GLY A 242 11.06 -1.16 -24.80
N SER A 243 11.52 -2.41 -24.91
CA SER A 243 10.67 -3.54 -25.32
C SER A 243 9.70 -3.94 -24.22
N SER A 244 8.69 -4.76 -24.55
CA SER A 244 7.73 -5.32 -23.56
C SER A 244 8.43 -6.16 -22.48
N ILE A 245 9.49 -6.90 -22.85
CA ILE A 245 10.29 -7.69 -21.91
C ILE A 245 10.99 -6.77 -20.89
N ILE A 246 11.58 -5.68 -21.37
CA ILE A 246 12.21 -4.66 -20.51
C ILE A 246 11.18 -4.05 -19.56
N SER A 247 9.98 -3.73 -20.05
CA SER A 247 8.92 -3.15 -19.24
C SER A 247 8.46 -4.11 -18.13
N VAL A 248 8.22 -5.38 -18.43
CA VAL A 248 7.83 -6.39 -17.44
C VAL A 248 8.93 -6.58 -16.38
N THR A 249 10.18 -6.68 -16.81
CA THR A 249 11.33 -6.82 -15.91
C THR A 249 11.45 -5.60 -14.99
N ALA A 250 11.33 -4.39 -15.56
CA ALA A 250 11.38 -3.15 -14.79
C ALA A 250 10.28 -3.09 -13.72
N ILE A 251 9.02 -3.40 -14.06
CA ILE A 251 7.90 -3.41 -13.10
C ILE A 251 8.15 -4.41 -11.97
N THR A 252 8.67 -5.59 -12.30
CA THR A 252 9.02 -6.59 -11.29
C THR A 252 10.08 -6.06 -10.34
N LEU A 253 11.16 -5.46 -10.86
CA LEU A 253 12.23 -4.88 -10.04
C LEU A 253 11.75 -3.66 -9.24
N MET A 254 10.89 -2.81 -9.80
CA MET A 254 10.24 -1.69 -9.11
C MET A 254 9.44 -2.18 -7.89
N THR A 255 8.66 -3.24 -8.06
CA THR A 255 7.81 -3.77 -6.97
C THR A 255 8.64 -4.46 -5.89
N LEU A 256 9.64 -5.27 -6.28
CA LEU A 256 10.59 -5.88 -5.35
C LEU A 256 11.39 -4.83 -4.59
N GLY A 257 11.91 -3.83 -5.31
CA GLY A 257 12.65 -2.72 -4.74
C GLY A 257 11.82 -1.94 -3.72
N SER A 258 10.55 -1.68 -4.02
CA SER A 258 9.60 -1.03 -3.12
C SER A 258 9.43 -1.81 -1.80
N GLY A 259 9.24 -3.14 -1.88
CA GLY A 259 9.12 -3.99 -0.69
C GLY A 259 10.40 -4.00 0.16
N ILE A 260 11.55 -4.23 -0.45
CA ILE A 260 12.87 -4.27 0.23
C ILE A 260 13.18 -2.91 0.86
N ALA A 261 12.99 -1.83 0.12
CA ALA A 261 13.24 -0.46 0.61
C ALA A 261 12.31 -0.11 1.77
N GLY A 262 11.07 -0.60 1.79
CA GLY A 262 10.14 -0.44 2.91
C GLY A 262 10.67 -1.04 4.21
N ILE A 263 11.22 -2.27 4.17
CA ILE A 263 11.83 -2.93 5.33
C ILE A 263 13.04 -2.11 5.84
N TYR A 264 13.92 -1.74 4.90
CA TYR A 264 15.14 -1.00 5.23
C TYR A 264 14.84 0.39 5.80
N ALA A 265 13.87 1.08 5.23
CA ALA A 265 13.42 2.39 5.70
C ALA A 265 12.78 2.32 7.10
N GLY A 266 12.02 1.27 7.39
CA GLY A 266 11.50 1.01 8.74
C GLY A 266 12.62 0.80 9.76
N TRP A 267 13.64 0.03 9.42
CA TRP A 267 14.83 -0.15 10.26
C TRP A 267 15.62 1.16 10.48
N LEU A 268 15.78 1.97 9.42
CA LEU A 268 16.41 3.29 9.53
C LEU A 268 15.60 4.22 10.44
N ALA A 269 14.27 4.16 10.38
CA ALA A 269 13.38 4.95 11.23
C ALA A 269 13.55 4.58 12.72
N ASP A 270 13.75 3.30 13.03
CA ASP A 270 14.04 2.85 14.40
C ASP A 270 15.40 3.33 14.90
N LYS A 271 16.42 3.37 14.01
CA LYS A 271 17.79 3.70 14.38
C LYS A 271 18.04 5.22 14.49
N PHE A 272 17.47 6.01 13.56
CA PHE A 272 17.77 7.44 13.41
C PHE A 272 16.57 8.34 13.67
N GLY A 273 15.42 7.77 14.06
CA GLY A 273 14.13 8.45 14.10
C GLY A 273 13.53 8.65 12.71
N CYS A 274 12.22 8.85 12.62
CA CYS A 274 11.51 8.84 11.34
C CYS A 274 11.86 10.05 10.43
N LYS A 275 12.10 11.23 11.01
CA LYS A 275 12.26 12.47 10.23
C LYS A 275 13.51 12.48 9.35
N ARG A 276 14.67 12.07 9.90
CA ARG A 276 15.93 12.07 9.15
C ARG A 276 15.90 11.13 7.95
N PRO A 277 15.56 9.82 8.10
CA PRO A 277 15.44 8.91 6.96
C PRO A 277 14.42 9.41 5.94
N LEU A 278 13.24 9.89 6.36
CA LEU A 278 12.22 10.39 5.46
C LEU A 278 12.71 11.57 4.61
N LEU A 279 13.41 12.54 5.23
CA LEU A 279 14.00 13.67 4.50
C LEU A 279 15.06 13.20 3.49
N THR A 280 16.00 12.34 3.92
CA THR A 280 17.03 11.80 3.02
C THR A 280 16.40 11.09 1.83
N ILE A 281 15.40 10.25 2.07
CA ILE A 281 14.69 9.50 1.02
C ILE A 281 13.99 10.47 0.05
N LEU A 282 13.34 11.53 0.53
CA LEU A 282 12.67 12.52 -0.32
C LEU A 282 13.66 13.38 -1.13
N ILE A 283 14.83 13.70 -0.56
CA ILE A 283 15.91 14.39 -1.29
C ILE A 283 16.45 13.51 -2.41
N VAL A 284 16.72 12.24 -2.12
CA VAL A 284 17.15 11.26 -3.13
C VAL A 284 16.06 11.08 -4.21
N ASN A 285 14.78 11.09 -3.82
CA ASN A 285 13.67 11.07 -4.78
C ASN A 285 13.70 12.25 -5.74
N SER A 286 13.83 13.47 -5.20
CA SER A 286 13.88 14.69 -6.01
C SER A 286 15.09 14.68 -6.96
N PHE A 287 16.24 14.24 -6.48
CA PHE A 287 17.44 14.07 -7.33
C PHE A 287 17.22 13.02 -8.43
N SER A 288 16.61 11.89 -8.09
CA SER A 288 16.31 10.82 -9.06
C SER A 288 15.36 11.29 -10.17
N ILE A 289 14.32 12.05 -9.79
CA ILE A 289 13.37 12.62 -10.76
C ILE A 289 14.06 13.70 -11.62
N PHE A 290 14.95 14.51 -11.04
CA PHE A 290 15.72 15.50 -11.77
C PHE A 290 16.59 14.82 -12.85
N ILE A 291 17.34 13.77 -12.51
CA ILE A 291 18.11 13.02 -13.51
C ILE A 291 17.21 12.38 -14.57
N LEU A 292 16.06 11.84 -14.15
CA LEU A 292 15.07 11.27 -15.08
C LEU A 292 14.57 12.33 -16.08
N SER A 293 14.45 13.61 -15.67
CA SER A 293 13.95 14.70 -16.54
C SER A 293 14.93 15.13 -17.63
N ILE A 294 16.21 14.84 -17.48
CA ILE A 294 17.27 15.28 -18.42
C ILE A 294 17.92 14.12 -19.20
N THR A 295 17.63 12.87 -18.83
CA THR A 295 18.24 11.69 -19.47
C THR A 295 17.37 11.16 -20.60
N THR A 296 18.03 10.66 -21.65
CA THR A 296 17.40 9.93 -22.76
C THR A 296 17.87 8.47 -22.82
N SER A 297 18.85 8.10 -22.00
CA SER A 297 19.39 6.73 -21.96
C SER A 297 18.40 5.79 -21.27
N ILE A 298 17.96 4.75 -22.00
CA ILE A 298 17.02 3.75 -21.47
C ILE A 298 17.53 3.08 -20.19
N ASN A 299 18.82 2.80 -20.10
CA ASN A 299 19.41 2.17 -18.92
C ASN A 299 19.32 3.07 -17.68
N LEU A 300 19.60 4.37 -17.83
CA LEU A 300 19.46 5.34 -16.74
C LEU A 300 17.99 5.52 -16.36
N ILE A 301 17.11 5.58 -17.35
CA ILE A 301 15.65 5.65 -17.11
C ILE A 301 15.22 4.47 -16.25
N LEU A 302 15.57 3.24 -16.59
CA LEU A 302 15.23 2.04 -15.84
C LEU A 302 15.76 2.09 -14.40
N ILE A 303 17.01 2.48 -14.21
CA ILE A 303 17.63 2.60 -12.89
C ILE A 303 16.84 3.60 -12.03
N PHE A 304 16.54 4.79 -12.55
CA PHE A 304 15.84 5.82 -11.79
C PHE A 304 14.36 5.51 -11.58
N LEU A 305 13.68 4.82 -12.50
CA LEU A 305 12.32 4.33 -12.29
C LEU A 305 12.27 3.32 -11.13
N ILE A 306 13.19 2.36 -11.10
CA ILE A 306 13.30 1.37 -10.03
C ILE A 306 13.61 2.07 -8.70
N LEU A 307 14.51 3.05 -8.70
CA LEU A 307 14.88 3.80 -7.50
C LEU A 307 13.71 4.63 -6.97
N ILE A 308 12.97 5.34 -7.82
CA ILE A 308 11.79 6.14 -7.42
C ILE A 308 10.68 5.24 -6.88
N ALA A 309 10.44 4.07 -7.49
CA ALA A 309 9.49 3.09 -6.99
C ALA A 309 9.94 2.50 -5.63
N SER A 310 11.23 2.27 -5.45
CA SER A 310 11.80 1.82 -4.17
C SER A 310 11.62 2.88 -3.09
N ILE A 311 11.85 4.14 -3.41
CA ILE A 311 11.64 5.28 -2.52
C ILE A 311 10.16 5.40 -2.13
N TYR A 312 9.24 5.21 -3.06
CA TYR A 312 7.81 5.16 -2.78
C TYR A 312 7.46 4.14 -1.70
N GLY A 313 7.98 2.90 -1.80
CA GLY A 313 7.79 1.88 -0.77
C GLY A 313 8.38 2.27 0.58
N ALA A 314 9.56 2.89 0.58
CA ALA A 314 10.20 3.41 1.78
C ALA A 314 9.36 4.50 2.48
N VAL A 315 8.79 5.43 1.72
CA VAL A 315 7.92 6.49 2.25
C VAL A 315 6.67 5.87 2.90
N ILE A 316 6.00 4.94 2.23
CA ILE A 316 4.81 4.26 2.77
C ILE A 316 5.12 3.54 4.09
N ALA A 317 6.28 2.91 4.21
CA ALA A 317 6.66 2.15 5.40
C ALA A 317 7.01 3.06 6.60
N ILE A 318 7.56 4.25 6.37
CA ILE A 318 7.92 5.18 7.45
C ILE A 318 6.69 5.87 8.06
N TYR A 319 5.67 6.18 7.26
CA TYR A 319 4.53 6.98 7.71
C TYR A 319 3.73 6.39 8.88
N PRO A 320 3.36 5.08 8.91
CA PRO A 320 2.70 4.51 10.07
C PRO A 320 3.55 4.60 11.35
N THR A 321 4.86 4.41 11.24
CA THR A 321 5.81 4.55 12.36
C THR A 321 5.87 6.00 12.83
N LEU A 322 5.99 6.95 11.90
CA LEU A 322 5.99 8.40 12.19
C LEU A 322 4.72 8.83 12.92
N VAL A 323 3.56 8.39 12.47
CA VAL A 323 2.27 8.67 13.11
C VAL A 323 2.23 8.05 14.51
N SER A 324 2.64 6.79 14.67
CA SER A 324 2.66 6.11 15.97
C SER A 324 3.54 6.82 16.99
N HIS A 325 4.71 7.31 16.59
CA HIS A 325 5.61 8.08 17.47
C HIS A 325 5.02 9.45 17.83
N LEU A 326 4.28 10.10 16.94
CA LEU A 326 3.70 11.43 17.18
C LEU A 326 2.50 11.43 18.11
N VAL A 327 1.65 10.38 18.03
CA VAL A 327 0.36 10.35 18.73
C VAL A 327 0.22 9.19 19.71
N GLY A 328 1.20 8.29 19.74
CA GLY A 328 1.18 7.06 20.52
C GLY A 328 0.28 5.98 19.90
N ASN A 329 0.53 4.73 20.28
CA ASN A 329 -0.13 3.55 19.69
C ASN A 329 -1.67 3.57 19.78
N LYS A 330 -2.23 4.21 20.84
CA LYS A 330 -3.67 4.28 21.01
C LYS A 330 -4.38 5.10 19.95
N LEU A 331 -3.78 6.21 19.48
CA LEU A 331 -4.35 7.13 18.49
C LEU A 331 -3.86 6.84 17.07
N SER A 332 -2.84 6.00 16.92
CA SER A 332 -2.15 5.79 15.65
C SER A 332 -3.09 5.33 14.53
N ALA A 333 -3.97 4.36 14.80
CA ALA A 333 -4.89 3.86 13.78
C ALA A 333 -5.84 4.96 13.26
N MET A 334 -6.40 5.78 14.16
CA MET A 334 -7.29 6.88 13.78
C MET A 334 -6.56 7.97 13.00
N VAL A 335 -5.39 8.38 13.47
CA VAL A 335 -4.61 9.46 12.83
C VAL A 335 -4.01 8.96 11.51
N TYR A 336 -3.48 7.74 11.49
CA TYR A 336 -2.96 7.14 10.26
C TYR A 336 -4.06 6.97 9.20
N GLY A 337 -5.24 6.50 9.57
CA GLY A 337 -6.37 6.41 8.65
C GLY A 337 -6.69 7.75 7.96
N ARG A 338 -6.65 8.86 8.71
CA ARG A 338 -6.83 10.21 8.15
C ARG A 338 -5.66 10.61 7.23
N VAL A 339 -4.43 10.35 7.64
CA VAL A 339 -3.23 10.67 6.85
C VAL A 339 -3.16 9.80 5.59
N PHE A 340 -3.60 8.54 5.66
CA PHE A 340 -3.60 7.61 4.54
C PHE A 340 -4.54 8.02 3.40
N THR A 341 -5.55 8.86 3.65
CA THR A 341 -6.36 9.42 2.57
C THR A 341 -5.55 10.25 1.58
N ALA A 342 -4.37 10.76 1.98
CA ALA A 342 -3.41 11.41 1.11
C ALA A 342 -2.87 10.46 0.03
N TRP A 343 -2.60 9.20 0.40
CA TRP A 343 -2.18 8.16 -0.53
C TRP A 343 -3.29 7.86 -1.56
N GLY A 344 -4.54 7.73 -1.10
CA GLY A 344 -5.68 7.54 -1.99
C GLY A 344 -5.88 8.71 -2.96
N ALA A 345 -5.79 9.95 -2.46
CA ALA A 345 -5.88 11.15 -3.29
C ALA A 345 -4.74 11.21 -4.32
N ALA A 346 -3.50 10.91 -3.91
CA ALA A 346 -2.37 10.86 -4.83
C ALA A 346 -2.53 9.74 -5.88
N GLY A 347 -3.07 8.57 -5.47
CA GLY A 347 -3.33 7.43 -6.35
C GLY A 347 -4.38 7.73 -7.43
N LEU A 348 -5.37 8.54 -7.11
CA LEU A 348 -6.37 8.99 -8.08
C LEU A 348 -5.85 10.10 -9.00
N LEU A 349 -5.13 11.07 -8.43
CA LEU A 349 -4.75 12.29 -9.15
C LEU A 349 -3.47 12.12 -9.98
N SER A 350 -2.43 11.44 -9.43
CA SER A 350 -1.13 11.45 -10.09
C SER A 350 -1.11 10.74 -11.45
N PRO A 351 -1.67 9.52 -11.62
CA PRO A 351 -1.72 8.89 -12.94
C PRO A 351 -2.68 9.62 -13.90
N SER A 352 -3.81 10.12 -13.39
CA SER A 352 -4.79 10.84 -14.22
C SER A 352 -4.23 12.14 -14.77
N ILE A 353 -3.54 12.94 -13.96
CA ILE A 353 -2.88 14.17 -14.38
C ILE A 353 -1.75 13.85 -15.36
N ALA A 354 -0.98 12.79 -15.13
CA ALA A 354 0.08 12.39 -16.04
C ALA A 354 -0.45 11.95 -17.41
N GLY A 355 -1.56 11.22 -17.44
CA GLY A 355 -2.24 10.83 -18.67
C GLY A 355 -2.75 12.06 -19.44
N TRP A 356 -3.41 13.00 -18.75
CA TRP A 356 -3.87 14.25 -19.35
C TRP A 356 -2.72 15.09 -19.92
N LEU A 357 -1.63 15.25 -19.16
CA LEU A 357 -0.44 15.97 -19.64
C LEU A 357 0.21 15.29 -20.85
N TYR A 358 0.20 13.95 -20.89
CA TYR A 358 0.70 13.20 -22.04
C TYR A 358 -0.16 13.44 -23.30
N GLU A 359 -1.47 13.43 -23.15
CA GLU A 359 -2.40 13.73 -24.29
C GLU A 359 -2.19 15.13 -24.87
N GLN A 360 -1.84 16.12 -24.03
CA GLN A 360 -1.59 17.50 -24.48
C GLN A 360 -0.21 17.66 -25.16
N ASN A 361 0.81 16.93 -24.71
CA ASN A 361 2.21 17.18 -25.10
C ASN A 361 2.84 16.04 -25.91
N ASN A 362 2.16 14.89 -26.06
CA ASN A 362 2.66 13.65 -26.65
C ASN A 362 4.00 13.15 -26.07
N ASN A 363 4.32 13.53 -24.84
CA ASN A 363 5.49 13.08 -24.09
C ASN A 363 5.28 13.20 -22.57
N TYR A 364 6.16 12.59 -21.78
CA TYR A 364 6.08 12.58 -20.33
C TYR A 364 6.84 13.71 -19.63
N ASN A 365 7.50 14.62 -20.35
CA ASN A 365 8.36 15.67 -19.77
C ASN A 365 7.61 16.55 -18.77
N SER A 366 6.41 17.02 -19.14
CA SER A 366 5.57 17.84 -18.26
C SER A 366 5.14 17.08 -16.99
N SER A 367 4.85 15.78 -17.12
CA SER A 367 4.49 14.93 -15.98
C SER A 367 5.68 14.70 -15.04
N ILE A 368 6.87 14.48 -15.58
CA ILE A 368 8.12 14.33 -14.82
C ILE A 368 8.46 15.66 -14.11
N LEU A 369 8.32 16.80 -14.79
CA LEU A 369 8.56 18.11 -14.19
C LEU A 369 7.58 18.40 -13.05
N LEU A 370 6.30 18.10 -13.23
CA LEU A 370 5.30 18.24 -12.17
C LEU A 370 5.68 17.40 -10.93
N THR A 371 6.08 16.14 -11.14
CA THR A 371 6.48 15.27 -10.02
C THR A 371 7.75 15.75 -9.34
N LEU A 372 8.67 16.38 -10.05
CA LEU A 372 9.85 17.03 -9.47
C LEU A 372 9.44 18.16 -8.52
N ILE A 373 8.56 19.04 -8.98
CA ILE A 373 8.03 20.15 -8.16
C ILE A 373 7.34 19.60 -6.90
N MET A 374 6.48 18.56 -7.05
CA MET A 374 5.80 17.94 -5.93
C MET A 374 6.78 17.29 -4.94
N SER A 375 7.82 16.62 -5.43
CA SER A 375 8.86 16.00 -4.59
C SER A 375 9.67 17.03 -3.81
N ILE A 376 10.06 18.15 -4.43
CA ILE A 376 10.75 19.25 -3.74
C ILE A 376 9.84 19.88 -2.68
N ALA A 377 8.56 20.09 -2.99
CA ALA A 377 7.59 20.59 -2.03
C ALA A 377 7.42 19.64 -0.84
N ALA A 378 7.45 18.31 -1.06
CA ALA A 378 7.45 17.32 0.02
C ALA A 378 8.64 17.49 0.97
N VAL A 379 9.85 17.67 0.42
CA VAL A 379 11.07 17.93 1.23
C VAL A 379 10.88 19.16 2.11
N ILE A 380 10.40 20.28 1.54
CA ILE A 380 10.19 21.55 2.26
C ILE A 380 9.18 21.37 3.40
N ILE A 381 8.06 20.68 3.13
CA ILE A 381 7.02 20.46 4.15
C ILE A 381 7.54 19.58 5.28
N ILE A 382 8.19 18.48 4.96
CA ILE A 382 8.72 17.55 5.98
C ILE A 382 9.86 18.21 6.78
N TRP A 383 10.69 19.02 6.13
CA TRP A 383 11.71 19.81 6.83
C TRP A 383 11.11 20.70 7.91
N ASN A 384 10.01 21.38 7.60
CA ASN A 384 9.31 22.31 8.48
C ASN A 384 8.43 21.66 9.56
N ILE A 385 8.34 20.32 9.60
CA ILE A 385 7.67 19.62 10.70
C ILE A 385 8.57 19.64 11.94
N LYS A 386 8.13 20.38 12.96
CA LYS A 386 8.77 20.31 14.29
C LYS A 386 8.47 18.94 14.90
N TYR A 387 9.49 18.10 14.96
CA TYR A 387 9.44 16.74 15.49
C TYR A 387 10.12 16.74 16.86
N SER A 388 9.33 16.70 17.92
CA SER A 388 9.83 16.46 19.28
C SER A 388 9.58 14.98 19.59
N ILE A 389 10.64 14.20 19.66
CA ILE A 389 10.55 12.83 20.19
C ILE A 389 10.31 13.00 21.69
N LYS A 390 9.12 12.61 22.16
CA LYS A 390 8.94 12.34 23.59
C LYS A 390 9.63 11.00 23.87
N HIS A 391 10.81 11.04 24.45
CA HIS A 391 11.49 9.88 25.01
C HIS A 391 10.70 9.30 26.18
#